data_ee909f73c1203282f232fd4b1cd31079
#
_entry.id   ee909f73c1203282f232fd4b1cd31079
#
_cell.length_a   1.000
_cell.length_b   1.000
_cell.length_c   1.000
_cell.angle_alpha   90.00
_cell.angle_beta   90.00
_cell.angle_gamma   90.00
#
_symmetry.space_group_name_H-M   'P 1'
#
loop_
_entity.id
_entity.type
_entity.pdbx_description
1 polymer ?
#
loop_
_entity_poly.entity_id
_entity_poly.type
_entity_poly.pdbx_seq_one_letter_code
_entity_poly.pdbx_strand_id
1 'polypeptide(L)'
;MFKLFEGFTDPFPRGEPQRPPNTLWAFCRHYTRGFEKPLIVMALLSTAIAIIEVSLFGFMGQLVDWLSTSSPDTFLVENQSTLIGLGLLVLVGMPLLIAFYSLLIHQSLLGNYPMSIRWLAHRYLLKQSVSFYQDEFAGRISTKVMQTALAVRETVMKSLDVFVYVMVYFTAIVVILAQADWRLMIPMLIWLAIYVTVQMYYVPKLKKVASEQADARSLMSGRIVDSYTNIMTVKLFSHSQRETQYAEEGMQDFLGTVHRQMRLVTGFNIWVEMANYLLVFTIAALSIYLWTTSAISVGAIAVAVSLSLRINGMSKWIMWEVSALFENIGTVVDGMTMLGKPITVTDKPDAKPLVVKHGGITFDDVSFHYGENKGVINHLNLNIKPGEKVGLVGRSGAGKSTLVNLLLRFHDVESGRILIDGQPISEVTQESLRSKIGMVTQDTSLLHRSIRDNILYGNPNATEEQLLKATAQAHAHEFILGLTDPHGNSGYDAQVGERGVKLSGGQRQRIAISRVLLKDAPLLVLDEATSALDSEVEAAIQESLNELMQGKTVIAIAHRLSTIAAMDRLIVLDKGQIVEQGTHQELIAQNGIYAHLWAHQTGGFIGCDEDEVEEAILA
;
A
#
# COMPACT_ATOMS: atom_id res chain seq x y z
N MET A 1 -30.52 9.18 -12.44
CA MET A 1 -29.63 10.34 -12.20
C MET A 1 -28.31 9.91 -11.58
N PHE A 2 -28.28 9.23 -10.40
CA PHE A 2 -27.02 8.81 -9.73
C PHE A 2 -26.10 8.01 -10.63
N LYS A 3 -26.55 6.93 -11.27
CA LYS A 3 -25.74 6.11 -12.18
C LYS A 3 -25.08 6.88 -13.33
N LEU A 4 -25.66 7.98 -13.77
CA LEU A 4 -25.07 8.85 -14.78
C LEU A 4 -23.82 9.54 -14.27
N PHE A 5 -23.85 10.06 -13.02
CA PHE A 5 -22.71 10.71 -12.39
C PHE A 5 -21.63 9.69 -11.96
N GLU A 6 -22.03 8.50 -11.51
CA GLU A 6 -21.12 7.38 -11.22
C GLU A 6 -20.29 6.98 -12.45
N GLY A 7 -20.90 7.06 -13.65
CA GLY A 7 -20.26 6.75 -14.92
C GLY A 7 -19.39 7.86 -15.55
N PHE A 8 -19.28 9.05 -14.93
CA PHE A 8 -18.47 10.16 -15.47
C PHE A 8 -16.97 9.90 -15.41
N THR A 9 -16.54 9.00 -14.54
CA THR A 9 -15.13 8.67 -14.33
C THR A 9 -14.94 7.16 -14.27
N ASP A 10 -13.82 6.67 -14.84
CA ASP A 10 -13.46 5.25 -14.80
C ASP A 10 -12.62 4.96 -13.55
N PRO A 11 -13.14 4.20 -12.57
CA PRO A 11 -12.37 3.80 -11.39
C PRO A 11 -11.32 2.71 -11.67
N PHE A 12 -11.36 2.05 -12.86
CA PHE A 12 -10.49 0.92 -13.21
C PHE A 12 -9.79 1.12 -14.57
N PRO A 13 -8.98 2.19 -14.74
CA PRO A 13 -8.32 2.48 -16.02
C PRO A 13 -7.42 1.31 -16.45
N ARG A 14 -7.50 0.96 -17.75
CA ARG A 14 -6.82 -0.22 -18.33
C ARG A 14 -5.39 0.05 -18.80
N GLY A 15 -4.92 1.30 -18.83
CA GLY A 15 -3.57 1.65 -19.27
C GLY A 15 -2.46 0.93 -18.47
N GLU A 16 -1.29 0.77 -19.07
CA GLU A 16 -0.11 0.21 -18.39
C GLU A 16 0.25 1.06 -17.16
N PRO A 17 0.44 0.44 -15.97
CA PRO A 17 0.84 1.17 -14.78
C PRO A 17 2.26 1.71 -14.96
N GLN A 18 2.40 3.02 -14.82
CA GLN A 18 3.68 3.72 -14.88
C GLN A 18 4.20 3.96 -13.46
N ARG A 19 5.53 4.07 -13.33
CA ARG A 19 6.16 4.46 -12.07
C ARG A 19 5.66 5.83 -11.62
N PRO A 20 5.12 5.97 -10.41
CA PRO A 20 4.72 7.26 -9.86
C PRO A 20 5.94 8.20 -9.70
N PRO A 21 5.79 9.49 -10.01
CA PRO A 21 6.87 10.48 -9.81
C PRO A 21 7.19 10.69 -8.33
N ASN A 22 8.42 11.17 -8.03
CA ASN A 22 8.92 11.39 -6.67
C ASN A 22 8.74 12.84 -6.17
N THR A 23 7.93 13.67 -6.83
CA THR A 23 7.59 15.01 -6.36
C THR A 23 6.10 15.11 -6.07
N LEU A 24 5.73 15.78 -4.98
CA LEU A 24 4.34 15.85 -4.50
C LEU A 24 3.35 16.27 -5.61
N TRP A 25 3.64 17.35 -6.31
CA TRP A 25 2.78 17.84 -7.38
C TRP A 25 2.64 16.86 -8.54
N ALA A 26 3.75 16.32 -9.02
CA ALA A 26 3.72 15.36 -10.13
C ALA A 26 3.05 14.04 -9.72
N PHE A 27 3.24 13.60 -8.45
CA PHE A 27 2.58 12.43 -7.89
C PHE A 27 1.06 12.60 -7.84
N CYS A 28 0.58 13.71 -7.28
CA CYS A 28 -0.85 14.02 -7.27
C CYS A 28 -1.41 14.11 -8.70
N ARG A 29 -0.71 14.81 -9.62
CA ARG A 29 -1.12 14.93 -11.02
C ARG A 29 -1.16 13.57 -11.75
N HIS A 30 -0.20 12.67 -11.45
CA HIS A 30 -0.16 11.33 -12.04
C HIS A 30 -1.45 10.55 -11.73
N TYR A 31 -1.90 10.59 -10.48
CA TYR A 31 -3.10 9.89 -10.05
C TYR A 31 -4.41 10.65 -10.33
N THR A 32 -4.35 11.93 -10.71
CA THR A 32 -5.52 12.75 -11.08
C THR A 32 -5.93 12.54 -12.54
N ARG A 33 -5.11 11.89 -13.35
CA ARG A 33 -5.42 11.65 -14.76
C ARG A 33 -6.76 10.95 -14.94
N GLY A 34 -7.62 11.53 -15.78
CA GLY A 34 -9.00 11.08 -16.00
C GLY A 34 -10.05 11.71 -15.07
N PHE A 35 -9.62 12.45 -14.05
CA PHE A 35 -10.48 13.17 -13.11
C PHE A 35 -10.42 14.70 -13.28
N GLU A 36 -9.60 15.23 -14.21
CA GLU A 36 -9.37 16.67 -14.38
C GLU A 36 -10.68 17.43 -14.67
N LYS A 37 -11.50 16.90 -15.59
CA LYS A 37 -12.76 17.57 -15.99
C LYS A 37 -13.74 17.68 -14.81
N PRO A 38 -14.09 16.61 -14.08
CA PRO A 38 -14.93 16.71 -12.89
C PRO A 38 -14.39 17.65 -11.81
N LEU A 39 -13.05 17.67 -11.60
CA LEU A 39 -12.41 18.55 -10.62
C LEU A 39 -12.48 20.03 -11.04
N ILE A 40 -12.30 20.34 -12.32
CA ILE A 40 -12.48 21.71 -12.82
C ILE A 40 -13.93 22.15 -12.69
N VAL A 41 -14.88 21.30 -13.06
CA VAL A 41 -16.32 21.61 -12.90
C VAL A 41 -16.67 21.83 -11.43
N MET A 42 -16.13 21.02 -10.52
CA MET A 42 -16.29 21.20 -9.08
C MET A 42 -15.80 22.57 -8.62
N ALA A 43 -14.60 22.99 -9.03
CA ALA A 43 -14.02 24.28 -8.68
C ALA A 43 -14.84 25.46 -9.25
N LEU A 44 -15.36 25.33 -10.47
CA LEU A 44 -16.24 26.33 -11.08
C LEU A 44 -17.57 26.47 -10.35
N LEU A 45 -18.18 25.34 -9.96
CA LEU A 45 -19.43 25.33 -9.20
C LEU A 45 -19.23 25.92 -7.79
N SER A 46 -18.13 25.56 -7.12
CA SER A 46 -17.73 26.12 -5.83
C SER A 46 -17.52 27.65 -5.92
N THR A 47 -16.87 28.11 -6.98
CA THR A 47 -16.71 29.54 -7.29
C THR A 47 -18.06 30.23 -7.48
N ALA A 48 -18.97 29.64 -8.26
CA ALA A 48 -20.30 30.20 -8.50
C ALA A 48 -21.11 30.28 -7.20
N ILE A 49 -21.08 29.24 -6.38
CA ILE A 49 -21.74 29.22 -5.06
C ILE A 49 -21.19 30.34 -4.17
N ALA A 50 -19.87 30.50 -4.09
CA ALA A 50 -19.21 31.53 -3.28
C ALA A 50 -19.65 32.95 -3.72
N ILE A 51 -19.66 33.23 -5.01
CA ILE A 51 -20.05 34.54 -5.56
C ILE A 51 -21.54 34.83 -5.24
N ILE A 52 -22.44 33.86 -5.47
CA ILE A 52 -23.86 34.05 -5.21
C ILE A 52 -24.10 34.25 -3.71
N GLU A 53 -23.49 33.44 -2.84
CA GLU A 53 -23.65 33.60 -1.38
C GLU A 53 -23.23 34.98 -0.89
N VAL A 54 -22.10 35.51 -1.37
CA VAL A 54 -21.66 36.86 -0.97
C VAL A 54 -22.57 37.94 -1.56
N SER A 55 -23.04 37.74 -2.79
CA SER A 55 -23.97 38.68 -3.43
C SER A 55 -25.31 38.78 -2.69
N LEU A 56 -25.77 37.69 -2.04
CA LEU A 56 -26.98 37.72 -1.19
C LEU A 56 -26.82 38.65 0.03
N PHE A 57 -25.62 38.77 0.61
CA PHE A 57 -25.35 39.76 1.66
C PHE A 57 -25.43 41.19 1.11
N GLY A 58 -24.90 41.45 -0.08
CA GLY A 58 -25.05 42.76 -0.75
C GLY A 58 -26.50 43.12 -0.99
N PHE A 59 -27.30 42.14 -1.45
CA PHE A 59 -28.76 42.34 -1.62
C PHE A 59 -29.48 42.59 -0.29
N MET A 60 -29.07 41.92 0.79
CA MET A 60 -29.64 42.19 2.12
C MET A 60 -29.44 43.67 2.51
N GLY A 61 -28.29 44.25 2.21
CA GLY A 61 -28.05 45.67 2.42
C GLY A 61 -28.97 46.57 1.60
N GLN A 62 -29.14 46.27 0.31
CA GLN A 62 -30.07 46.99 -0.57
C GLN A 62 -31.52 46.91 -0.04
N LEU A 63 -31.92 45.72 0.45
CA LEU A 63 -33.24 45.53 1.03
C LEU A 63 -33.46 46.43 2.26
N VAL A 64 -32.46 46.52 3.16
CA VAL A 64 -32.52 47.41 4.32
C VAL A 64 -32.62 48.86 3.89
N ASP A 65 -31.88 49.29 2.88
CA ASP A 65 -31.93 50.64 2.36
C ASP A 65 -33.30 50.96 1.72
N TRP A 66 -33.87 50.05 0.93
CA TRP A 66 -35.18 50.20 0.35
C TRP A 66 -36.27 50.30 1.42
N LEU A 67 -36.23 49.43 2.46
CA LEU A 67 -37.19 49.47 3.57
C LEU A 67 -37.09 50.76 4.40
N SER A 68 -35.91 51.39 4.43
CA SER A 68 -35.71 52.65 5.14
C SER A 68 -36.17 53.88 4.36
N THR A 69 -36.33 53.77 3.03
CA THR A 69 -36.66 54.89 2.14
C THR A 69 -38.04 54.79 1.50
N SER A 70 -38.60 53.60 1.29
CA SER A 70 -39.89 53.36 0.61
C SER A 70 -41.06 53.36 1.60
N SER A 71 -42.25 53.72 1.12
CA SER A 71 -43.49 53.54 1.88
C SER A 71 -43.95 52.07 1.83
N PRO A 72 -44.53 51.51 2.91
CA PRO A 72 -45.00 50.11 2.93
C PRO A 72 -46.02 49.81 1.81
N ASP A 73 -46.82 50.79 1.40
CA ASP A 73 -47.87 50.58 0.42
C ASP A 73 -47.38 50.40 -1.02
N THR A 74 -46.28 51.04 -1.39
CA THR A 74 -45.73 50.99 -2.77
C THR A 74 -44.57 50.01 -2.91
N PHE A 75 -43.90 49.61 -1.83
CA PHE A 75 -42.66 48.81 -1.80
C PHE A 75 -42.72 47.55 -2.66
N LEU A 76 -43.81 46.76 -2.50
CA LEU A 76 -43.95 45.50 -3.24
C LEU A 76 -44.13 45.70 -4.74
N VAL A 77 -44.82 46.79 -5.16
CA VAL A 77 -45.06 47.07 -6.57
C VAL A 77 -43.80 47.58 -7.26
N GLU A 78 -43.05 48.47 -6.60
CA GLU A 78 -41.81 49.07 -7.13
C GLU A 78 -40.68 48.03 -7.28
N ASN A 79 -40.60 47.05 -6.36
CA ASN A 79 -39.50 46.08 -6.32
C ASN A 79 -39.92 44.66 -6.72
N GLN A 80 -41.11 44.45 -7.27
CA GLN A 80 -41.70 43.14 -7.55
C GLN A 80 -40.77 42.25 -8.42
N SER A 81 -40.24 42.78 -9.51
CA SER A 81 -39.41 42.01 -10.44
C SER A 81 -38.09 41.53 -9.80
N THR A 82 -37.45 42.37 -8.99
CA THR A 82 -36.20 42.05 -8.29
C THR A 82 -36.44 41.02 -7.18
N LEU A 83 -37.55 41.19 -6.41
CA LEU A 83 -37.92 40.24 -5.35
C LEU A 83 -38.28 38.85 -5.92
N ILE A 84 -39.01 38.80 -7.05
CA ILE A 84 -39.33 37.54 -7.74
C ILE A 84 -38.05 36.91 -8.28
N GLY A 85 -37.17 37.69 -8.95
CA GLY A 85 -35.89 37.18 -9.47
C GLY A 85 -35.02 36.60 -8.37
N LEU A 86 -34.90 37.29 -7.23
CA LEU A 86 -34.19 36.81 -6.06
C LEU A 86 -34.85 35.57 -5.44
N GLY A 87 -36.18 35.57 -5.31
CA GLY A 87 -36.90 34.40 -4.84
C GLY A 87 -36.65 33.16 -5.70
N LEU A 88 -36.65 33.32 -7.03
CA LEU A 88 -36.31 32.25 -7.96
C LEU A 88 -34.85 31.81 -7.81
N LEU A 89 -33.90 32.76 -7.64
CA LEU A 89 -32.48 32.41 -7.42
C LEU A 89 -32.30 31.59 -6.13
N VAL A 90 -32.92 32.04 -5.01
CA VAL A 90 -32.74 31.38 -3.70
C VAL A 90 -33.52 30.07 -3.61
N LEU A 91 -34.76 30.01 -4.11
CA LEU A 91 -35.62 28.83 -3.97
C LEU A 91 -35.39 27.76 -5.05
N VAL A 92 -34.89 28.14 -6.22
CA VAL A 92 -34.69 27.22 -7.33
C VAL A 92 -33.22 27.18 -7.77
N GLY A 93 -32.62 28.32 -8.05
CA GLY A 93 -31.25 28.41 -8.61
C GLY A 93 -30.21 27.81 -7.67
N MET A 94 -30.14 28.27 -6.42
CA MET A 94 -29.16 27.78 -5.43
C MET A 94 -29.37 26.29 -5.09
N PRO A 95 -30.56 25.78 -4.80
CA PRO A 95 -30.75 24.36 -4.55
C PRO A 95 -30.35 23.48 -5.74
N LEU A 96 -30.65 23.89 -6.98
CA LEU A 96 -30.22 23.15 -8.17
C LEU A 96 -28.71 23.16 -8.33
N LEU A 97 -28.05 24.29 -8.12
CA LEU A 97 -26.59 24.42 -8.18
C LEU A 97 -25.92 23.54 -7.13
N ILE A 98 -26.40 23.59 -5.89
CA ILE A 98 -25.91 22.78 -4.77
C ILE A 98 -26.18 21.29 -5.02
N ALA A 99 -27.35 20.93 -5.56
CA ALA A 99 -27.67 19.55 -5.91
C ALA A 99 -26.71 19.00 -6.98
N PHE A 100 -26.44 19.79 -8.03
CA PHE A 100 -25.48 19.38 -9.07
C PHE A 100 -24.05 19.26 -8.54
N TYR A 101 -23.60 20.21 -7.73
CA TYR A 101 -22.32 20.17 -7.03
C TYR A 101 -22.20 18.93 -6.13
N SER A 102 -23.23 18.66 -5.32
CA SER A 102 -23.29 17.50 -4.43
C SER A 102 -23.27 16.18 -5.20
N LEU A 103 -24.04 16.07 -6.30
CA LEU A 103 -24.04 14.89 -7.18
C LEU A 103 -22.65 14.64 -7.77
N LEU A 104 -21.97 15.70 -8.25
CA LEU A 104 -20.63 15.58 -8.81
C LEU A 104 -19.63 15.07 -7.77
N ILE A 105 -19.61 15.67 -6.59
CA ILE A 105 -18.69 15.28 -5.52
C ILE A 105 -18.98 13.85 -5.03
N HIS A 106 -20.21 13.57 -4.60
CA HIS A 106 -20.50 12.31 -3.93
C HIS A 106 -20.56 11.12 -4.87
N GLN A 107 -21.07 11.29 -6.09
CA GLN A 107 -21.22 10.16 -7.01
C GLN A 107 -20.00 9.97 -7.93
N SER A 108 -19.34 11.05 -8.38
CA SER A 108 -18.24 10.93 -9.34
C SER A 108 -16.85 10.93 -8.71
N LEU A 109 -16.63 11.72 -7.64
CA LEU A 109 -15.29 11.94 -7.09
C LEU A 109 -15.00 11.12 -5.84
N LEU A 110 -15.87 11.16 -4.81
CA LEU A 110 -15.56 10.57 -3.50
C LEU A 110 -15.32 9.05 -3.55
N GLY A 111 -16.02 8.33 -4.40
CA GLY A 111 -15.87 6.87 -4.56
C GLY A 111 -14.83 6.50 -5.61
N ASN A 112 -15.02 7.00 -6.83
CA ASN A 112 -14.25 6.57 -8.00
C ASN A 112 -12.79 7.02 -7.96
N TYR A 113 -12.51 8.24 -7.49
CA TYR A 113 -11.15 8.78 -7.50
C TYR A 113 -10.18 7.99 -6.62
N PRO A 114 -10.44 7.74 -5.32
CA PRO A 114 -9.55 6.92 -4.52
C PRO A 114 -9.51 5.45 -4.98
N MET A 115 -10.60 4.94 -5.59
CA MET A 115 -10.61 3.59 -6.15
C MET A 115 -9.66 3.47 -7.35
N SER A 116 -9.63 4.47 -8.23
CA SER A 116 -8.70 4.51 -9.36
C SER A 116 -7.24 4.55 -8.89
N ILE A 117 -6.95 5.34 -7.85
CA ILE A 117 -5.60 5.40 -7.26
C ILE A 117 -5.19 4.03 -6.70
N ARG A 118 -6.08 3.39 -5.93
CA ARG A 118 -5.84 2.03 -5.38
C ARG A 118 -5.60 1.02 -6.47
N TRP A 119 -6.39 1.07 -7.54
CA TRP A 119 -6.25 0.18 -8.68
C TRP A 119 -4.92 0.34 -9.40
N LEU A 120 -4.52 1.57 -9.73
CA LEU A 120 -3.24 1.86 -10.37
C LEU A 120 -2.05 1.48 -9.48
N ALA A 121 -2.11 1.83 -8.19
CA ALA A 121 -1.09 1.47 -7.21
C ALA A 121 -0.97 -0.06 -7.06
N HIS A 122 -2.10 -0.77 -6.94
CA HIS A 122 -2.11 -2.24 -6.85
C HIS A 122 -1.47 -2.89 -8.07
N ARG A 123 -1.85 -2.46 -9.29
CA ARG A 123 -1.26 -2.98 -10.53
C ARG A 123 0.23 -2.69 -10.67
N TYR A 124 0.69 -1.52 -10.19
CA TYR A 124 2.11 -1.19 -10.14
C TYR A 124 2.87 -2.07 -9.15
N LEU A 125 2.32 -2.24 -7.95
CA LEU A 125 2.90 -3.08 -6.91
C LEU A 125 3.00 -4.55 -7.35
N LEU A 126 2.00 -5.11 -8.03
CA LEU A 126 2.09 -6.48 -8.56
C LEU A 126 3.27 -6.71 -9.53
N LYS A 127 3.80 -5.64 -10.13
CA LYS A 127 5.00 -5.68 -10.98
C LYS A 127 6.31 -5.47 -10.21
N GLN A 128 6.24 -5.18 -8.90
CA GLN A 128 7.44 -4.99 -8.08
C GLN A 128 8.25 -6.28 -7.93
N SER A 129 9.55 -6.10 -7.73
CA SER A 129 10.48 -7.22 -7.52
C SER A 129 10.26 -7.87 -6.15
N VAL A 130 10.63 -9.15 -6.01
CA VAL A 130 10.47 -9.91 -4.75
C VAL A 130 11.22 -9.24 -3.59
N SER A 131 12.38 -8.62 -3.86
CA SER A 131 13.16 -7.86 -2.86
C SER A 131 12.35 -6.77 -2.18
N PHE A 132 11.48 -6.06 -2.92
CA PHE A 132 10.60 -5.05 -2.34
C PHE A 132 9.68 -5.65 -1.25
N TYR A 133 9.15 -6.84 -1.48
CA TYR A 133 8.25 -7.53 -0.54
C TYR A 133 8.99 -8.20 0.63
N GLN A 134 10.28 -8.47 0.49
CA GLN A 134 11.13 -8.95 1.58
C GLN A 134 11.46 -7.84 2.58
N ASP A 135 11.59 -6.59 2.09
CA ASP A 135 11.88 -5.41 2.91
C ASP A 135 10.64 -4.78 3.56
N GLU A 136 9.44 -5.05 3.02
CA GLU A 136 8.20 -4.40 3.43
C GLU A 136 7.12 -5.41 3.82
N PHE A 137 6.50 -5.25 4.99
CA PHE A 137 5.39 -6.11 5.42
C PHE A 137 4.13 -5.87 4.58
N ALA A 138 3.48 -6.95 4.12
CA ALA A 138 2.28 -6.90 3.28
C ALA A 138 1.14 -6.07 3.89
N GLY A 139 0.91 -6.17 5.20
CA GLY A 139 -0.08 -5.37 5.92
C GLY A 139 0.24 -3.87 5.87
N ARG A 140 1.53 -3.51 6.00
CA ARG A 140 1.99 -2.11 5.90
C ARG A 140 1.81 -1.57 4.49
N ILE A 141 2.13 -2.35 3.45
CA ILE A 141 1.92 -1.99 2.05
C ILE A 141 0.43 -1.70 1.79
N SER A 142 -0.45 -2.62 2.18
CA SER A 142 -1.90 -2.49 2.01
C SER A 142 -2.43 -1.23 2.70
N THR A 143 -2.08 -1.02 3.97
CA THR A 143 -2.49 0.16 4.75
C THR A 143 -2.01 1.45 4.10
N LYS A 144 -0.75 1.53 3.68
CA LYS A 144 -0.20 2.71 2.99
C LYS A 144 -0.91 3.01 1.67
N VAL A 145 -1.19 2.00 0.84
CA VAL A 145 -1.96 2.19 -0.40
C VAL A 145 -3.34 2.77 -0.12
N MET A 146 -4.05 2.19 0.87
CA MET A 146 -5.40 2.64 1.23
C MET A 146 -5.41 4.08 1.74
N GLN A 147 -4.48 4.44 2.61
CA GLN A 147 -4.37 5.79 3.17
C GLN A 147 -3.88 6.82 2.14
N THR A 148 -2.87 6.48 1.34
CA THR A 148 -2.34 7.37 0.28
C THR A 148 -3.41 7.72 -0.74
N ALA A 149 -4.24 6.76 -1.14
CA ALA A 149 -5.32 7.00 -2.09
C ALA A 149 -6.33 8.03 -1.57
N LEU A 150 -6.69 7.94 -0.30
CA LEU A 150 -7.57 8.93 0.34
C LEU A 150 -6.86 10.29 0.49
N ALA A 151 -5.61 10.28 0.92
CA ALA A 151 -4.85 11.51 1.13
C ALA A 151 -4.60 12.29 -0.17
N VAL A 152 -4.32 11.61 -1.29
CA VAL A 152 -4.21 12.26 -2.62
C VAL A 152 -5.54 12.90 -3.01
N ARG A 153 -6.66 12.16 -2.88
CA ARG A 153 -7.99 12.71 -3.15
C ARG A 153 -8.26 13.97 -2.31
N GLU A 154 -8.08 13.88 -1.00
CA GLU A 154 -8.31 15.01 -0.09
C GLU A 154 -7.40 16.20 -0.41
N THR A 155 -6.12 15.96 -0.66
CA THR A 155 -5.16 17.01 -1.00
C THR A 155 -5.58 17.76 -2.26
N VAL A 156 -5.94 17.03 -3.33
CA VAL A 156 -6.32 17.64 -4.61
C VAL A 156 -7.69 18.32 -4.51
N MET A 157 -8.70 17.65 -3.95
CA MET A 157 -10.05 18.21 -3.84
C MET A 157 -10.07 19.44 -2.93
N LYS A 158 -9.45 19.39 -1.75
CA LYS A 158 -9.38 20.54 -0.85
C LYS A 158 -8.61 21.70 -1.44
N SER A 159 -7.56 21.44 -2.20
CA SER A 159 -6.81 22.50 -2.89
C SER A 159 -7.65 23.21 -3.97
N LEU A 160 -8.49 22.49 -4.67
CA LEU A 160 -9.31 23.04 -5.76
C LEU A 160 -10.68 23.56 -5.30
N ASP A 161 -11.23 23.03 -4.24
CA ASP A 161 -12.55 23.41 -3.72
C ASP A 161 -12.43 24.43 -2.58
N VAL A 162 -11.83 24.02 -1.46
CA VAL A 162 -11.78 24.87 -0.25
C VAL A 162 -10.98 26.16 -0.48
N PHE A 163 -9.76 26.05 -1.06
CA PHE A 163 -8.94 27.22 -1.26
C PHE A 163 -9.51 28.17 -2.31
N VAL A 164 -10.07 27.63 -3.40
CA VAL A 164 -10.72 28.44 -4.44
C VAL A 164 -11.95 29.13 -3.83
N TYR A 165 -12.80 28.41 -3.11
CA TYR A 165 -13.96 28.96 -2.43
C TYR A 165 -13.56 30.11 -1.49
N VAL A 166 -12.59 29.89 -0.60
CA VAL A 166 -12.12 30.88 0.37
C VAL A 166 -11.55 32.12 -0.32
N MET A 167 -10.71 31.95 -1.36
CA MET A 167 -10.12 33.06 -2.10
C MET A 167 -11.17 33.89 -2.81
N VAL A 168 -12.12 33.24 -3.49
CA VAL A 168 -13.20 33.93 -4.20
C VAL A 168 -14.12 34.64 -3.21
N TYR A 169 -14.50 33.95 -2.13
CA TYR A 169 -15.39 34.50 -1.11
C TYR A 169 -14.77 35.72 -0.44
N PHE A 170 -13.50 35.63 -0.01
CA PHE A 170 -12.80 36.75 0.62
C PHE A 170 -12.65 37.95 -0.34
N THR A 171 -12.27 37.67 -1.59
CA THR A 171 -12.14 38.71 -2.62
C THR A 171 -13.48 39.42 -2.86
N ALA A 172 -14.57 38.66 -2.95
CA ALA A 172 -15.91 39.22 -3.12
C ALA A 172 -16.32 40.08 -1.93
N ILE A 173 -16.02 39.67 -0.69
CA ILE A 173 -16.26 40.49 0.51
C ILE A 173 -15.51 41.82 0.41
N VAL A 174 -14.21 41.80 0.11
CA VAL A 174 -13.40 43.01 -0.01
C VAL A 174 -13.95 43.96 -1.08
N VAL A 175 -14.39 43.42 -2.22
CA VAL A 175 -14.99 44.21 -3.30
C VAL A 175 -16.31 44.87 -2.85
N ILE A 176 -17.20 44.11 -2.19
CA ILE A 176 -18.49 44.69 -1.70
C ILE A 176 -18.24 45.78 -0.66
N LEU A 177 -17.32 45.58 0.28
CA LEU A 177 -16.98 46.59 1.27
C LEU A 177 -16.35 47.84 0.64
N ALA A 178 -15.46 47.64 -0.36
CA ALA A 178 -14.83 48.73 -1.09
C ALA A 178 -15.84 49.55 -1.93
N GLN A 179 -16.87 48.90 -2.47
CA GLN A 179 -17.96 49.60 -3.20
C GLN A 179 -18.82 50.47 -2.27
N ALA A 180 -19.01 50.06 -1.00
CA ALA A 180 -19.71 50.88 -0.02
C ALA A 180 -18.83 52.06 0.43
N ASP A 181 -17.62 51.82 0.89
CA ASP A 181 -16.54 52.79 1.16
C ASP A 181 -15.18 52.07 1.25
N TRP A 182 -14.19 52.57 0.56
CA TRP A 182 -12.85 51.97 0.52
C TRP A 182 -12.19 51.83 1.92
N ARG A 183 -12.58 52.65 2.89
CA ARG A 183 -12.07 52.62 4.25
C ARG A 183 -12.48 51.36 4.98
N LEU A 184 -13.65 50.76 4.65
CA LEU A 184 -14.12 49.50 5.25
C LEU A 184 -13.28 48.29 4.83
N MET A 185 -12.58 48.36 3.73
CA MET A 185 -11.69 47.28 3.29
C MET A 185 -10.39 47.22 4.15
N ILE A 186 -9.94 48.35 4.74
CA ILE A 186 -8.68 48.43 5.48
C ILE A 186 -8.65 47.49 6.71
N PRO A 187 -9.65 47.52 7.63
CA PRO A 187 -9.69 46.57 8.75
C PRO A 187 -9.67 45.11 8.29
N MET A 188 -10.32 44.81 7.18
CA MET A 188 -10.39 43.48 6.61
C MET A 188 -9.00 43.00 6.12
N LEU A 189 -8.26 43.86 5.43
CA LEU A 189 -6.89 43.55 4.98
C LEU A 189 -5.91 43.44 6.14
N ILE A 190 -6.06 44.27 7.17
CA ILE A 190 -5.26 44.15 8.41
C ILE A 190 -5.56 42.82 9.10
N TRP A 191 -6.83 42.45 9.22
CA TRP A 191 -7.23 41.16 9.78
C TRP A 191 -6.62 40.01 8.98
N LEU A 192 -6.66 40.06 7.64
CA LEU A 192 -6.05 39.04 6.79
C LEU A 192 -4.55 38.90 7.06
N ALA A 193 -3.84 40.03 7.18
CA ALA A 193 -2.41 40.02 7.50
C ALA A 193 -2.12 39.39 8.85
N ILE A 194 -2.92 39.74 9.89
CA ILE A 194 -2.83 39.11 11.22
C ILE A 194 -3.13 37.61 11.13
N TYR A 195 -4.22 37.23 10.46
CA TYR A 195 -4.62 35.83 10.30
C TYR A 195 -3.56 34.99 9.61
N VAL A 196 -3.00 35.48 8.50
CA VAL A 196 -1.89 34.82 7.78
C VAL A 196 -0.66 34.70 8.67
N THR A 197 -0.33 35.74 9.44
CA THR A 197 0.84 35.71 10.36
C THR A 197 0.65 34.67 11.46
N VAL A 198 -0.55 34.57 12.05
CA VAL A 198 -0.90 33.54 13.02
C VAL A 198 -0.81 32.15 12.39
N GLN A 199 -1.30 31.96 11.18
CA GLN A 199 -1.16 30.70 10.44
C GLN A 199 0.31 30.32 10.21
N MET A 200 1.13 31.26 9.72
CA MET A 200 2.55 31.02 9.46
C MET A 200 3.33 30.65 10.74
N TYR A 201 2.91 31.14 11.90
CA TYR A 201 3.53 30.83 13.19
C TYR A 201 3.10 29.45 13.75
N TYR A 202 1.79 29.15 13.72
CA TYR A 202 1.26 27.94 14.36
C TYR A 202 1.29 26.70 13.48
N VAL A 203 1.04 26.81 12.17
CA VAL A 203 0.95 25.65 11.28
C VAL A 203 2.25 24.84 11.20
N PRO A 204 3.45 25.45 11.05
CA PRO A 204 4.70 24.67 11.08
C PRO A 204 4.93 23.94 12.40
N LYS A 205 4.56 24.58 13.53
CA LYS A 205 4.67 23.95 14.87
C LYS A 205 3.70 22.79 15.03
N LEU A 206 2.46 22.95 14.59
CA LEU A 206 1.45 21.89 14.57
C LEU A 206 1.91 20.73 13.72
N LYS A 207 2.46 20.99 12.52
CA LYS A 207 3.02 19.96 11.64
C LYS A 207 4.13 19.16 12.33
N LYS A 208 5.07 19.84 13.00
CA LYS A 208 6.16 19.16 13.72
C LYS A 208 5.62 18.27 14.84
N VAL A 209 4.72 18.79 15.68
CA VAL A 209 4.13 18.02 16.77
C VAL A 209 3.24 16.89 16.25
N ALA A 210 2.55 17.07 15.12
CA ALA A 210 1.77 16.00 14.48
C ALA A 210 2.67 14.84 14.02
N SER A 211 3.86 15.13 13.49
CA SER A 211 4.85 14.09 13.14
C SER A 211 5.32 13.33 14.38
N GLU A 212 5.72 14.05 15.45
CA GLU A 212 6.13 13.45 16.73
C GLU A 212 5.00 12.59 17.34
N GLN A 213 3.75 13.02 17.19
CA GLN A 213 2.58 12.29 17.64
C GLN A 213 2.33 11.02 16.80
N ALA A 214 2.57 11.08 15.49
CA ALA A 214 2.46 9.90 14.61
C ALA A 214 3.50 8.83 14.98
N ASP A 215 4.73 9.24 15.27
CA ASP A 215 5.80 8.35 15.72
C ASP A 215 5.47 7.71 17.07
N ALA A 216 5.03 8.51 18.05
CA ALA A 216 4.62 8.02 19.37
C ALA A 216 3.42 7.06 19.28
N ARG A 217 2.45 7.35 18.40
CA ARG A 217 1.30 6.46 18.12
C ARG A 217 1.77 5.13 17.54
N SER A 218 2.71 5.17 16.60
CA SER A 218 3.27 3.97 15.98
C SER A 218 3.98 3.09 17.01
N LEU A 219 4.81 3.69 17.88
CA LEU A 219 5.49 2.98 18.96
C LEU A 219 4.50 2.36 19.96
N MET A 220 3.51 3.13 20.41
CA MET A 220 2.45 2.65 21.31
C MET A 220 1.70 1.46 20.69
N SER A 221 1.27 1.62 19.43
CA SER A 221 0.56 0.55 18.71
C SER A 221 1.46 -0.68 18.53
N GLY A 222 2.74 -0.49 18.23
CA GLY A 222 3.72 -1.57 18.11
C GLY A 222 3.84 -2.39 19.40
N ARG A 223 3.97 -1.74 20.56
CA ARG A 223 4.02 -2.41 21.88
C ARG A 223 2.76 -3.26 22.15
N ILE A 224 1.58 -2.71 21.85
CA ILE A 224 0.30 -3.41 22.05
C ILE A 224 0.18 -4.62 21.10
N VAL A 225 0.51 -4.43 19.83
CA VAL A 225 0.48 -5.50 18.82
C VAL A 225 1.45 -6.62 19.18
N ASP A 226 2.66 -6.27 19.65
CA ASP A 226 3.66 -7.25 20.09
C ASP A 226 3.11 -8.15 21.23
N SER A 227 2.53 -7.54 22.27
CA SER A 227 1.91 -8.27 23.40
C SER A 227 0.78 -9.19 22.93
N TYR A 228 -0.06 -8.76 21.95
CA TYR A 228 -1.17 -9.57 21.45
C TYR A 228 -0.70 -10.67 20.50
N THR A 229 0.29 -10.40 19.67
CA THR A 229 0.88 -11.40 18.76
C THR A 229 1.55 -12.52 19.56
N ASN A 230 2.22 -12.17 20.66
CA ASN A 230 2.93 -13.09 21.54
C ASN A 230 2.13 -13.45 22.80
N ILE A 231 0.78 -13.41 22.74
CA ILE A 231 -0.09 -13.57 23.91
C ILE A 231 0.14 -14.90 24.63
N MET A 232 0.48 -15.96 23.91
CA MET A 232 0.81 -17.27 24.52
C MET A 232 2.03 -17.16 25.42
N THR A 233 3.08 -16.46 24.99
CA THR A 233 4.29 -16.20 25.80
C THR A 233 3.93 -15.40 27.05
N VAL A 234 3.17 -14.31 26.90
CA VAL A 234 2.72 -13.48 28.01
C VAL A 234 1.94 -14.31 29.04
N LYS A 235 1.05 -15.19 28.57
CA LYS A 235 0.24 -16.06 29.44
C LYS A 235 1.06 -17.16 30.09
N LEU A 236 1.97 -17.80 29.35
CA LEU A 236 2.83 -18.87 29.87
C LEU A 236 3.73 -18.38 31.00
N PHE A 237 4.31 -17.20 30.85
CA PHE A 237 5.22 -16.63 31.87
C PHE A 237 4.52 -15.77 32.92
N SER A 238 3.18 -15.61 32.83
CA SER A 238 2.34 -14.89 33.81
C SER A 238 2.76 -13.44 34.10
N HIS A 239 3.37 -12.74 33.14
CA HIS A 239 3.87 -11.37 33.29
C HIS A 239 2.88 -10.29 32.84
N SER A 240 1.58 -10.49 32.96
CA SER A 240 0.54 -9.56 32.50
C SER A 240 0.68 -8.15 33.07
N GLN A 241 1.14 -8.03 34.34
CA GLN A 241 1.33 -6.72 34.98
C GLN A 241 2.49 -5.94 34.33
N ARG A 242 3.57 -6.62 33.97
CA ARG A 242 4.73 -6.01 33.29
C ARG A 242 4.34 -5.51 31.88
N GLU A 243 3.55 -6.30 31.16
CA GLU A 243 3.03 -5.91 29.86
C GLU A 243 2.08 -4.70 29.95
N THR A 244 1.24 -4.65 31.01
CA THR A 244 0.37 -3.50 31.25
C THR A 244 1.19 -2.22 31.48
N GLN A 245 2.25 -2.29 32.30
CA GLN A 245 3.14 -1.16 32.54
C GLN A 245 3.88 -0.73 31.27
N TYR A 246 4.35 -1.68 30.46
CA TYR A 246 5.03 -1.41 29.18
C TYR A 246 4.12 -0.70 28.17
N ALA A 247 2.85 -1.10 28.12
CA ALA A 247 1.84 -0.42 27.32
C ALA A 247 1.49 0.97 27.86
N GLU A 248 1.38 1.13 29.20
CA GLU A 248 1.09 2.39 29.87
C GLU A 248 2.17 3.44 29.57
N GLU A 249 3.45 3.09 29.65
CA GLU A 249 4.56 3.99 29.28
C GLU A 249 4.40 4.51 27.83
N GLY A 250 4.11 3.62 26.87
CA GLY A 250 3.88 4.03 25.50
C GLY A 250 2.65 4.94 25.31
N MET A 251 1.60 4.69 26.09
CA MET A 251 0.39 5.54 26.11
C MET A 251 0.68 6.91 26.73
N GLN A 252 1.48 6.98 27.80
CA GLN A 252 1.89 8.24 28.42
C GLN A 252 2.74 9.11 27.49
N ASP A 253 3.70 8.50 26.77
CA ASP A 253 4.50 9.18 25.76
C ASP A 253 3.61 9.76 24.65
N PHE A 254 2.68 8.97 24.11
CA PHE A 254 1.71 9.42 23.14
C PHE A 254 0.84 10.57 23.69
N LEU A 255 0.28 10.43 24.90
CA LEU A 255 -0.52 11.44 25.56
C LEU A 255 0.25 12.77 25.76
N GLY A 256 1.53 12.70 26.08
CA GLY A 256 2.42 13.87 26.16
C GLY A 256 2.48 14.66 24.85
N THR A 257 2.50 13.98 23.70
CA THR A 257 2.46 14.63 22.38
C THR A 257 1.08 15.24 22.09
N VAL A 258 0.00 14.55 22.47
CA VAL A 258 -1.37 15.08 22.36
C VAL A 258 -1.53 16.37 23.15
N HIS A 259 -1.06 16.41 24.39
CA HIS A 259 -1.12 17.63 25.21
C HIS A 259 -0.35 18.79 24.58
N ARG A 260 0.83 18.54 24.00
CA ARG A 260 1.59 19.58 23.26
C ARG A 260 0.82 20.11 22.06
N GLN A 261 0.20 19.23 21.30
CA GLN A 261 -0.66 19.62 20.17
C GLN A 261 -1.84 20.47 20.65
N MET A 262 -2.56 20.03 21.67
CA MET A 262 -3.73 20.75 22.19
C MET A 262 -3.40 22.14 22.74
N ARG A 263 -2.23 22.32 23.36
CA ARG A 263 -1.74 23.66 23.79
C ARG A 263 -1.55 24.61 22.60
N LEU A 264 -0.97 24.11 21.50
CA LEU A 264 -0.83 24.90 20.25
C LEU A 264 -2.19 25.24 19.63
N VAL A 265 -3.10 24.27 19.56
CA VAL A 265 -4.45 24.48 19.05
C VAL A 265 -5.21 25.52 19.90
N THR A 266 -5.12 25.41 21.23
CA THR A 266 -5.73 26.38 22.14
C THR A 266 -5.16 27.78 21.94
N GLY A 267 -3.83 27.92 21.88
CA GLY A 267 -3.18 29.21 21.63
C GLY A 267 -3.59 29.81 20.29
N PHE A 268 -3.63 29.00 19.23
CA PHE A 268 -4.09 29.40 17.91
C PHE A 268 -5.54 29.92 17.96
N ASN A 269 -6.45 29.15 18.59
CA ASN A 269 -7.85 29.53 18.69
C ASN A 269 -8.03 30.87 19.43
N ILE A 270 -7.30 31.09 20.52
CA ILE A 270 -7.38 32.35 21.27
C ILE A 270 -6.98 33.54 20.39
N TRP A 271 -5.86 33.44 19.65
CA TRP A 271 -5.40 34.52 18.77
C TRP A 271 -6.36 34.80 17.62
N VAL A 272 -6.89 33.76 16.98
CA VAL A 272 -7.87 33.90 15.88
C VAL A 272 -9.15 34.51 16.38
N GLU A 273 -9.69 34.08 17.53
CA GLU A 273 -10.90 34.65 18.12
C GLU A 273 -10.72 36.13 18.49
N MET A 274 -9.58 36.48 19.10
CA MET A 274 -9.28 37.89 19.41
C MET A 274 -9.25 38.73 18.13
N ALA A 275 -8.59 38.23 17.07
CA ALA A 275 -8.55 38.94 15.80
C ALA A 275 -9.94 39.08 15.16
N ASN A 276 -10.77 38.06 15.24
CA ASN A 276 -12.14 38.05 14.71
C ASN A 276 -13.04 39.08 15.44
N TYR A 277 -13.05 39.07 16.78
CA TYR A 277 -13.85 40.03 17.54
C TYR A 277 -13.31 41.45 17.37
N LEU A 278 -12.02 41.64 17.26
CA LEU A 278 -11.44 42.96 16.96
C LEU A 278 -11.86 43.45 15.58
N LEU A 279 -11.92 42.56 14.57
CA LEU A 279 -12.43 42.89 13.24
C LEU A 279 -13.91 43.35 13.31
N VAL A 280 -14.77 42.53 13.94
CA VAL A 280 -16.21 42.85 14.08
C VAL A 280 -16.40 44.19 14.76
N PHE A 281 -15.70 44.45 15.87
CA PHE A 281 -15.78 45.71 16.60
C PHE A 281 -15.30 46.89 15.73
N THR A 282 -14.15 46.75 15.08
CA THR A 282 -13.56 47.83 14.26
C THR A 282 -14.44 48.17 13.06
N ILE A 283 -14.96 47.13 12.35
CA ILE A 283 -15.90 47.33 11.23
C ILE A 283 -17.18 48.00 11.70
N ALA A 284 -17.76 47.56 12.82
CA ALA A 284 -18.98 48.18 13.36
C ALA A 284 -18.75 49.65 13.74
N ALA A 285 -17.67 49.93 14.50
CA ALA A 285 -17.35 51.29 14.93
C ALA A 285 -17.06 52.22 13.73
N LEU A 286 -16.28 51.74 12.77
CA LEU A 286 -15.96 52.50 11.56
C LEU A 286 -17.21 52.73 10.71
N SER A 287 -18.08 51.72 10.55
CA SER A 287 -19.33 51.84 9.80
C SER A 287 -20.25 52.88 10.44
N ILE A 288 -20.42 52.90 11.77
CA ILE A 288 -21.20 53.90 12.49
C ILE A 288 -20.61 55.30 12.27
N TYR A 289 -19.27 55.44 12.41
CA TYR A 289 -18.61 56.72 12.16
C TYR A 289 -18.83 57.22 10.73
N LEU A 290 -18.68 56.36 9.70
CA LEU A 290 -18.90 56.73 8.30
C LEU A 290 -20.38 57.09 8.05
N TRP A 291 -21.32 56.45 8.72
CA TRP A 291 -22.72 56.77 8.62
C TRP A 291 -23.01 58.16 9.24
N THR A 292 -22.43 58.49 10.40
CA THR A 292 -22.61 59.84 10.99
C THR A 292 -22.09 60.98 10.10
N THR A 293 -21.13 60.67 9.21
CA THR A 293 -20.62 61.59 8.19
C THR A 293 -21.37 61.50 6.85
N SER A 294 -22.48 60.75 6.80
CA SER A 294 -23.30 60.50 5.59
C SER A 294 -22.53 59.89 4.42
N ALA A 295 -21.42 59.15 4.73
CA ALA A 295 -20.61 58.52 3.70
C ALA A 295 -21.18 57.17 3.26
N ILE A 296 -21.92 56.47 4.11
CA ILE A 296 -22.52 55.15 3.85
C ILE A 296 -23.99 55.10 4.31
N SER A 297 -24.76 54.16 3.73
CA SER A 297 -26.15 53.90 4.09
C SER A 297 -26.29 52.99 5.32
N VAL A 298 -27.48 52.89 5.88
CA VAL A 298 -27.81 51.95 6.98
C VAL A 298 -27.65 50.49 6.50
N GLY A 299 -28.05 50.22 5.25
CA GLY A 299 -27.87 48.90 4.63
C GLY A 299 -26.39 48.51 4.51
N ALA A 300 -25.51 49.46 4.19
CA ALA A 300 -24.09 49.22 4.15
C ALA A 300 -23.50 48.81 5.52
N ILE A 301 -24.00 49.39 6.64
CA ILE A 301 -23.62 48.95 8.00
C ILE A 301 -24.06 47.49 8.22
N ALA A 302 -25.30 47.16 7.86
CA ALA A 302 -25.81 45.79 8.02
C ALA A 302 -24.97 44.78 7.25
N VAL A 303 -24.60 45.09 6.00
CA VAL A 303 -23.71 44.24 5.18
C VAL A 303 -22.33 44.08 5.82
N ALA A 304 -21.68 45.20 6.18
CA ALA A 304 -20.31 45.17 6.71
C ALA A 304 -20.20 44.34 8.00
N VAL A 305 -21.17 44.53 8.92
CA VAL A 305 -21.18 43.74 10.17
C VAL A 305 -21.50 42.27 9.90
N SER A 306 -22.47 41.96 9.04
CA SER A 306 -22.86 40.59 8.71
C SER A 306 -21.71 39.83 8.03
N LEU A 307 -20.99 40.45 7.09
CA LEU A 307 -19.84 39.87 6.44
C LEU A 307 -18.67 39.64 7.43
N SER A 308 -18.47 40.56 8.37
CA SER A 308 -17.44 40.39 9.43
C SER A 308 -17.76 39.19 10.35
N LEU A 309 -19.01 39.01 10.72
CA LEU A 309 -19.49 37.84 11.49
C LEU A 309 -19.38 36.53 10.68
N ARG A 310 -19.62 36.57 9.38
CA ARG A 310 -19.44 35.41 8.50
C ARG A 310 -17.99 34.97 8.45
N ILE A 311 -17.02 35.90 8.37
CA ILE A 311 -15.59 35.60 8.42
C ILE A 311 -15.20 34.91 9.73
N ASN A 312 -15.77 35.30 10.86
CA ASN A 312 -15.54 34.62 12.12
C ASN A 312 -15.85 33.11 12.02
N GLY A 313 -17.01 32.74 11.45
CA GLY A 313 -17.33 31.32 11.21
C GLY A 313 -16.36 30.63 10.24
N MET A 314 -16.02 31.31 9.14
CA MET A 314 -15.13 30.76 8.11
C MET A 314 -13.70 30.57 8.62
N SER A 315 -13.15 31.47 9.41
CA SER A 315 -11.76 31.39 9.90
C SER A 315 -11.49 30.12 10.71
N LYS A 316 -12.47 29.68 11.50
CA LYS A 316 -12.41 28.41 12.25
C LYS A 316 -12.40 27.20 11.34
N TRP A 317 -13.31 27.19 10.37
CA TRP A 317 -13.39 26.11 9.38
C TRP A 317 -12.11 26.02 8.54
N ILE A 318 -11.58 27.16 8.05
CA ILE A 318 -10.32 27.20 7.29
C ILE A 318 -9.16 26.59 8.09
N MET A 319 -9.08 26.85 9.41
CA MET A 319 -8.06 26.24 10.26
C MET A 319 -8.07 24.72 10.19
N TRP A 320 -9.26 24.12 10.35
CA TRP A 320 -9.40 22.66 10.28
C TRP A 320 -9.02 22.12 8.91
N GLU A 321 -9.44 22.80 7.84
CA GLU A 321 -9.12 22.39 6.47
C GLU A 321 -7.62 22.49 6.15
N VAL A 322 -6.97 23.57 6.61
CA VAL A 322 -5.51 23.74 6.46
C VAL A 322 -4.75 22.65 7.24
N SER A 323 -5.14 22.40 8.48
CA SER A 323 -4.51 21.35 9.30
C SER A 323 -4.68 19.97 8.67
N ALA A 324 -5.88 19.63 8.23
CA ALA A 324 -6.17 18.37 7.55
C ALA A 324 -5.42 18.26 6.20
N LEU A 325 -5.25 19.37 5.47
CA LEU A 325 -4.47 19.38 4.23
C LEU A 325 -3.00 19.02 4.49
N PHE A 326 -2.38 19.60 5.53
CA PHE A 326 -0.98 19.28 5.87
C PHE A 326 -0.81 17.83 6.34
N GLU A 327 -1.78 17.28 7.09
CA GLU A 327 -1.80 15.87 7.48
C GLU A 327 -1.89 14.97 6.24
N ASN A 328 -2.80 15.28 5.32
CA ASN A 328 -2.93 14.55 4.06
C ASN A 328 -1.67 14.65 3.20
N ILE A 329 -1.05 15.83 3.08
CA ILE A 329 0.23 15.99 2.37
C ILE A 329 1.31 15.11 2.99
N GLY A 330 1.39 15.02 4.32
CA GLY A 330 2.31 14.12 5.02
C GLY A 330 2.08 12.65 4.64
N THR A 331 0.84 12.22 4.63
CA THR A 331 0.44 10.86 4.21
C THR A 331 0.74 10.60 2.73
N VAL A 332 0.56 11.59 1.85
CA VAL A 332 0.94 11.48 0.43
C VAL A 332 2.44 11.32 0.28
N VAL A 333 3.25 12.09 1.02
CA VAL A 333 4.72 12.01 0.98
C VAL A 333 5.20 10.64 1.47
N ASP A 334 4.63 10.11 2.56
CA ASP A 334 4.96 8.77 3.05
C ASP A 334 4.59 7.67 2.04
N GLY A 335 3.40 7.77 1.43
CA GLY A 335 2.98 6.86 0.35
C GLY A 335 3.84 6.98 -0.91
N MET A 336 4.24 8.19 -1.28
CA MET A 336 5.11 8.46 -2.43
C MET A 336 6.48 7.81 -2.28
N THR A 337 7.09 7.83 -1.07
CA THR A 337 8.38 7.18 -0.81
C THR A 337 8.34 5.68 -1.02
N MET A 338 7.22 5.03 -0.73
CA MET A 338 7.02 3.60 -0.95
C MET A 338 6.65 3.29 -2.40
N LEU A 339 5.60 3.95 -2.93
CA LEU A 339 5.08 3.70 -4.29
C LEU A 339 6.03 4.17 -5.40
N GLY A 340 6.89 5.14 -5.11
CA GLY A 340 7.88 5.66 -6.05
C GLY A 340 9.16 4.81 -6.15
N LYS A 341 9.31 3.74 -5.35
CA LYS A 341 10.46 2.82 -5.46
C LYS A 341 10.51 2.22 -6.88
N PRO A 342 11.70 2.20 -7.53
CA PRO A 342 11.83 1.59 -8.84
C PRO A 342 11.64 0.08 -8.77
N ILE A 343 11.22 -0.52 -9.87
CA ILE A 343 11.26 -1.97 -10.06
C ILE A 343 12.71 -2.33 -10.35
N THR A 344 13.33 -3.19 -9.53
CA THR A 344 14.76 -3.52 -9.63
C THR A 344 15.04 -4.52 -10.74
N VAL A 345 14.14 -5.48 -10.97
CA VAL A 345 14.26 -6.50 -12.01
C VAL A 345 13.18 -6.26 -13.07
N THR A 346 13.58 -5.80 -14.25
CA THR A 346 12.68 -5.49 -15.36
C THR A 346 13.02 -6.31 -16.59
N ASP A 347 12.00 -6.63 -17.39
CA ASP A 347 12.24 -7.26 -18.68
C ASP A 347 12.80 -6.23 -19.67
N LYS A 348 13.73 -6.68 -20.52
CA LYS A 348 14.22 -5.86 -21.63
C LYS A 348 13.07 -5.59 -22.61
N PRO A 349 13.07 -4.44 -23.31
CA PRO A 349 11.98 -4.11 -24.26
C PRO A 349 11.81 -5.13 -25.39
N ASP A 350 12.89 -5.85 -25.74
CA ASP A 350 12.96 -6.88 -26.79
C ASP A 350 13.00 -8.31 -26.23
N ALA A 351 12.71 -8.48 -24.94
CA ALA A 351 12.69 -9.79 -24.28
C ALA A 351 11.67 -10.73 -24.96
N LYS A 352 12.13 -11.94 -25.29
CA LYS A 352 11.34 -12.97 -25.95
C LYS A 352 10.83 -14.00 -24.92
N PRO A 353 9.76 -14.73 -25.20
CA PRO A 353 9.37 -15.86 -24.37
C PRO A 353 10.47 -16.95 -24.37
N LEU A 354 10.75 -17.53 -23.19
CA LEU A 354 11.66 -18.67 -23.06
C LEU A 354 11.10 -19.91 -23.73
N VAL A 355 11.89 -20.55 -24.58
CA VAL A 355 11.55 -21.83 -25.22
C VAL A 355 12.46 -22.92 -24.66
N VAL A 356 11.92 -23.80 -23.83
CA VAL A 356 12.65 -24.95 -23.27
C VAL A 356 12.44 -26.16 -24.19
N LYS A 357 13.53 -26.69 -24.75
CA LYS A 357 13.52 -27.88 -25.62
C LYS A 357 14.03 -29.11 -24.88
N HIS A 358 15.11 -28.96 -24.15
CA HIS A 358 15.78 -30.06 -23.46
C HIS A 358 15.88 -29.84 -21.95
N GLY A 359 15.94 -28.58 -21.50
CA GLY A 359 15.97 -28.23 -20.10
C GLY A 359 17.35 -28.21 -19.46
N GLY A 360 18.43 -28.04 -20.25
CA GLY A 360 19.78 -27.86 -19.69
C GLY A 360 19.94 -26.48 -19.05
N ILE A 361 20.64 -26.42 -17.90
CA ILE A 361 20.85 -25.16 -17.14
C ILE A 361 22.36 -24.94 -17.00
N THR A 362 22.82 -23.72 -17.30
CA THR A 362 24.24 -23.35 -17.16
C THR A 362 24.37 -22.05 -16.38
N PHE A 363 25.15 -22.08 -15.32
CA PHE A 363 25.64 -20.89 -14.62
C PHE A 363 27.08 -20.66 -15.10
N ASP A 364 27.36 -19.51 -15.72
CA ASP A 364 28.61 -19.15 -16.37
C ASP A 364 29.19 -17.94 -15.66
N ASP A 365 30.21 -18.17 -14.81
CA ASP A 365 30.94 -17.18 -14.01
C ASP A 365 30.04 -16.25 -13.17
N VAL A 366 29.04 -16.81 -12.52
CA VAL A 366 28.01 -16.05 -11.81
C VAL A 366 28.50 -15.51 -10.48
N SER A 367 28.36 -14.18 -10.27
CA SER A 367 28.60 -13.53 -8.97
C SER A 367 27.41 -12.69 -8.57
N PHE A 368 27.09 -12.68 -7.26
CA PHE A 368 25.96 -11.95 -6.69
C PHE A 368 26.16 -11.66 -5.19
N HIS A 369 25.73 -10.46 -4.75
CA HIS A 369 25.74 -9.98 -3.37
C HIS A 369 24.36 -9.46 -2.94
N TYR A 370 24.01 -9.62 -1.66
CA TYR A 370 22.90 -8.90 -1.04
C TYR A 370 23.43 -7.63 -0.37
N GLY A 371 23.22 -6.46 -0.99
CA GLY A 371 23.70 -5.17 -0.46
C GLY A 371 25.20 -4.95 -0.69
N GLU A 372 25.77 -3.89 -0.09
CA GLU A 372 27.18 -3.54 -0.27
C GLU A 372 28.10 -4.52 0.48
N ASN A 373 29.05 -5.14 -0.24
CA ASN A 373 30.27 -5.83 0.25
C ASN A 373 30.14 -7.17 0.97
N LYS A 374 29.12 -8.00 0.76
CA LYS A 374 29.15 -9.40 1.22
C LYS A 374 28.76 -10.35 0.09
N GLY A 375 29.78 -11.02 -0.52
CA GLY A 375 29.57 -12.05 -1.53
C GLY A 375 28.78 -13.22 -0.97
N VAL A 376 27.69 -13.61 -1.65
CA VAL A 376 26.92 -14.82 -1.36
C VAL A 376 27.19 -15.87 -2.41
N ILE A 377 27.44 -15.45 -3.67
CA ILE A 377 27.86 -16.30 -4.81
C ILE A 377 29.06 -15.63 -5.46
N ASN A 378 30.17 -16.40 -5.64
CA ASN A 378 31.42 -15.88 -6.16
C ASN A 378 31.92 -16.77 -7.31
N HIS A 379 31.93 -16.21 -8.53
CA HIS A 379 32.48 -16.86 -9.74
C HIS A 379 32.01 -18.31 -9.93
N LEU A 380 30.71 -18.56 -9.68
CA LEU A 380 30.13 -19.89 -9.70
C LEU A 380 29.93 -20.37 -11.14
N ASN A 381 30.52 -21.54 -11.43
CA ASN A 381 30.36 -22.24 -12.70
C ASN A 381 29.70 -23.61 -12.46
N LEU A 382 28.49 -23.79 -13.03
CA LEU A 382 27.73 -25.04 -12.89
C LEU A 382 27.00 -25.35 -14.19
N ASN A 383 27.15 -26.58 -14.68
CA ASN A 383 26.42 -27.08 -15.82
C ASN A 383 25.55 -28.28 -15.39
N ILE A 384 24.24 -28.19 -15.60
CA ILE A 384 23.25 -29.24 -15.32
C ILE A 384 22.70 -29.74 -16.67
N LYS A 385 22.86 -31.03 -16.89
CA LYS A 385 22.44 -31.65 -18.16
C LYS A 385 20.92 -31.79 -18.24
N PRO A 386 20.33 -31.82 -19.45
CA PRO A 386 18.92 -32.12 -19.61
C PRO A 386 18.50 -33.40 -18.89
N GLY A 387 17.44 -33.35 -18.09
CA GLY A 387 16.92 -34.51 -17.35
C GLY A 387 17.76 -34.93 -16.13
N GLU A 388 18.88 -34.24 -15.83
CA GLU A 388 19.72 -34.52 -14.67
C GLU A 388 19.05 -34.04 -13.37
N LYS A 389 19.15 -34.86 -12.31
CA LYS A 389 18.69 -34.53 -10.97
C LYS A 389 19.88 -34.15 -10.10
N VAL A 390 19.99 -32.88 -9.74
CA VAL A 390 21.12 -32.32 -8.99
C VAL A 390 20.67 -31.92 -7.59
N GLY A 391 21.39 -32.44 -6.57
CA GLY A 391 21.18 -32.05 -5.17
C GLY A 391 22.18 -30.97 -4.76
N LEU A 392 21.69 -29.86 -4.21
CA LEU A 392 22.52 -28.81 -3.59
C LEU A 392 22.65 -29.10 -2.10
N VAL A 393 23.87 -29.31 -1.64
CA VAL A 393 24.21 -29.60 -0.24
C VAL A 393 25.15 -28.51 0.29
N GLY A 394 25.16 -28.25 1.57
CA GLY A 394 26.04 -27.27 2.20
C GLY A 394 25.45 -26.69 3.47
N ARG A 395 26.28 -26.00 4.26
CA ARG A 395 25.91 -25.39 5.52
C ARG A 395 24.85 -24.30 5.31
N SER A 396 24.15 -23.92 6.40
CA SER A 396 23.26 -22.75 6.34
C SER A 396 24.07 -21.51 5.94
N GLY A 397 23.53 -20.70 5.04
CA GLY A 397 24.22 -19.51 4.51
C GLY A 397 25.22 -19.79 3.37
N ALA A 398 25.41 -21.04 2.91
CA ALA A 398 26.32 -21.36 1.82
C ALA A 398 25.92 -20.83 0.42
N GLY A 399 24.69 -20.28 0.26
CA GLY A 399 24.22 -19.70 -0.99
C GLY A 399 23.21 -20.56 -1.78
N LYS A 400 22.75 -21.71 -1.24
CA LYS A 400 21.82 -22.63 -1.94
C LYS A 400 20.52 -21.95 -2.40
N SER A 401 19.78 -21.31 -1.48
CA SER A 401 18.54 -20.62 -1.79
C SER A 401 18.77 -19.38 -2.68
N THR A 402 19.93 -18.73 -2.55
CA THR A 402 20.32 -17.62 -3.44
C THR A 402 20.49 -18.11 -4.88
N LEU A 403 21.13 -19.26 -5.10
CA LEU A 403 21.28 -19.84 -6.43
C LEU A 403 19.92 -20.10 -7.10
N VAL A 404 18.97 -20.63 -6.34
CA VAL A 404 17.58 -20.85 -6.80
C VAL A 404 16.87 -19.52 -7.10
N ASN A 405 17.03 -18.51 -6.24
CA ASN A 405 16.43 -17.18 -6.46
C ASN A 405 16.98 -16.49 -7.71
N LEU A 406 18.28 -16.69 -8.01
CA LEU A 406 18.90 -16.19 -9.24
C LEU A 406 18.37 -16.93 -10.48
N LEU A 407 18.18 -18.25 -10.41
CA LEU A 407 17.58 -19.03 -11.50
C LEU A 407 16.15 -18.59 -11.81
N LEU A 408 15.34 -18.28 -10.78
CA LEU A 408 13.98 -17.73 -10.91
C LEU A 408 13.97 -16.25 -11.31
N ARG A 409 15.14 -15.64 -11.43
CA ARG A 409 15.33 -14.23 -11.72
C ARG A 409 14.52 -13.34 -10.76
N PHE A 410 14.60 -13.65 -9.45
CA PHE A 410 14.11 -12.74 -8.40
C PHE A 410 15.11 -11.61 -8.15
N HIS A 411 16.36 -11.83 -8.55
CA HIS A 411 17.46 -10.87 -8.61
C HIS A 411 18.21 -11.05 -9.94
N ASP A 412 18.73 -9.99 -10.52
CA ASP A 412 19.66 -10.07 -11.64
C ASP A 412 21.09 -10.30 -11.09
N VAL A 413 21.90 -11.05 -11.81
CA VAL A 413 23.31 -11.29 -11.47
C VAL A 413 24.14 -10.02 -11.66
N GLU A 414 25.19 -9.83 -10.85
CA GLU A 414 26.11 -8.69 -10.99
C GLU A 414 27.16 -8.92 -12.08
N SER A 415 27.64 -10.15 -12.18
CA SER A 415 28.53 -10.59 -13.27
C SER A 415 28.20 -12.02 -13.69
N GLY A 416 28.66 -12.41 -14.87
CA GLY A 416 28.35 -13.70 -15.46
C GLY A 416 26.92 -13.75 -16.04
N ARG A 417 26.43 -14.96 -16.27
CA ARG A 417 25.12 -15.21 -16.86
C ARG A 417 24.57 -16.58 -16.49
N ILE A 418 23.24 -16.68 -16.49
CA ILE A 418 22.52 -17.95 -16.32
C ILE A 418 21.79 -18.24 -17.62
N LEU A 419 21.94 -19.45 -18.14
CA LEU A 419 21.34 -19.87 -19.40
C LEU A 419 20.45 -21.10 -19.19
N ILE A 420 19.34 -21.14 -19.92
CA ILE A 420 18.49 -22.33 -20.04
C ILE A 420 18.45 -22.69 -21.53
N ASP A 421 18.88 -23.90 -21.89
CA ASP A 421 19.06 -24.33 -23.27
C ASP A 421 19.83 -23.31 -24.14
N GLY A 422 20.88 -22.70 -23.58
CA GLY A 422 21.71 -21.69 -24.23
C GLY A 422 21.08 -20.28 -24.31
N GLN A 423 19.84 -20.08 -23.82
CA GLN A 423 19.15 -18.78 -23.79
C GLN A 423 19.42 -18.08 -22.46
N PRO A 424 20.01 -16.84 -22.45
CA PRO A 424 20.23 -16.10 -21.22
C PRO A 424 18.90 -15.71 -20.57
N ILE A 425 18.73 -16.00 -19.28
CA ILE A 425 17.49 -15.67 -18.55
C ILE A 425 17.22 -14.16 -18.44
N SER A 426 18.26 -13.33 -18.58
CA SER A 426 18.15 -11.86 -18.61
C SER A 426 17.55 -11.32 -19.92
N GLU A 427 17.46 -12.13 -20.98
CA GLU A 427 16.95 -11.75 -22.29
C GLU A 427 15.56 -12.32 -22.60
N VAL A 428 15.01 -13.09 -21.67
CA VAL A 428 13.63 -13.61 -21.78
C VAL A 428 12.69 -12.92 -20.79
N THR A 429 11.38 -13.01 -21.05
CA THR A 429 10.40 -12.44 -20.13
C THR A 429 10.32 -13.25 -18.83
N GLN A 430 10.26 -12.60 -17.68
CA GLN A 430 10.18 -13.25 -16.36
C GLN A 430 8.97 -14.20 -16.26
N GLU A 431 7.85 -13.82 -16.85
CA GLU A 431 6.65 -14.64 -16.85
C GLU A 431 6.87 -15.96 -17.60
N SER A 432 7.47 -15.91 -18.79
CA SER A 432 7.79 -17.12 -19.55
C SER A 432 8.82 -17.99 -18.86
N LEU A 433 9.85 -17.41 -18.25
CA LEU A 433 10.85 -18.11 -17.45
C LEU A 433 10.20 -18.89 -16.30
N ARG A 434 9.45 -18.17 -15.46
CA ARG A 434 8.81 -18.76 -14.28
C ARG A 434 7.70 -19.76 -14.65
N SER A 435 7.07 -19.62 -15.81
CA SER A 435 6.10 -20.62 -16.31
C SER A 435 6.74 -21.98 -16.59
N LYS A 436 8.04 -22.01 -16.95
CA LYS A 436 8.80 -23.23 -17.28
C LYS A 436 9.51 -23.87 -16.07
N ILE A 437 9.40 -23.25 -14.89
CA ILE A 437 10.01 -23.77 -13.66
C ILE A 437 8.91 -24.07 -12.64
N GLY A 438 8.77 -25.33 -12.23
CA GLY A 438 7.96 -25.74 -11.08
C GLY A 438 8.80 -25.58 -9.80
N MET A 439 8.24 -25.05 -8.73
CA MET A 439 8.93 -24.95 -7.45
C MET A 439 8.05 -25.43 -6.31
N VAL A 440 8.58 -26.37 -5.52
CA VAL A 440 8.03 -26.75 -4.22
C VAL A 440 8.87 -26.05 -3.16
N THR A 441 8.27 -25.13 -2.42
CA THR A 441 8.94 -24.32 -1.39
C THR A 441 8.87 -24.99 -0.03
N GLN A 442 9.83 -24.68 0.85
CA GLN A 442 9.85 -25.10 2.26
C GLN A 442 8.59 -24.62 2.98
N ASP A 443 8.28 -23.34 2.87
CA ASP A 443 7.03 -22.74 3.36
C ASP A 443 5.91 -22.91 2.33
N THR A 444 4.99 -23.85 2.61
CA THR A 444 3.84 -24.10 1.77
C THR A 444 2.68 -23.15 2.10
N SER A 445 2.82 -21.89 1.71
CA SER A 445 1.74 -20.91 1.85
C SER A 445 0.63 -21.16 0.83
N LEU A 446 -0.61 -21.15 1.32
CA LEU A 446 -1.80 -21.22 0.49
C LEU A 446 -2.50 -19.86 0.46
N LEU A 447 -3.08 -19.53 -0.68
CA LEU A 447 -3.88 -18.34 -0.83
C LEU A 447 -5.21 -18.50 -0.07
N HIS A 448 -5.73 -17.43 0.51
CA HIS A 448 -7.04 -17.41 1.19
C HIS A 448 -8.16 -17.51 0.16
N ARG A 449 -8.31 -18.68 -0.44
CA ARG A 449 -9.28 -19.02 -1.49
C ARG A 449 -9.71 -20.48 -1.30
N SER A 450 -10.57 -20.97 -2.19
CA SER A 450 -10.93 -22.40 -2.21
C SER A 450 -9.69 -23.28 -2.44
N ILE A 451 -9.78 -24.55 -2.03
CA ILE A 451 -8.73 -25.53 -2.34
C ILE A 451 -8.58 -25.68 -3.86
N ARG A 452 -9.70 -25.70 -4.60
CA ARG A 452 -9.74 -25.70 -6.05
C ARG A 452 -8.90 -24.57 -6.66
N ASP A 453 -9.16 -23.32 -6.24
CA ASP A 453 -8.43 -22.14 -6.73
C ASP A 453 -6.94 -22.20 -6.39
N ASN A 454 -6.60 -22.76 -5.23
CA ASN A 454 -5.21 -22.95 -4.83
C ASN A 454 -4.48 -23.92 -5.75
N ILE A 455 -5.11 -24.99 -6.19
CA ILE A 455 -4.50 -25.99 -7.08
C ILE A 455 -4.47 -25.47 -8.52
N LEU A 456 -5.58 -24.92 -9.00
CA LEU A 456 -5.69 -24.31 -10.35
C LEU A 456 -4.73 -23.13 -10.55
N TYR A 457 -4.18 -22.55 -9.47
CA TYR A 457 -3.17 -21.50 -9.59
C TYR A 457 -1.91 -21.96 -10.34
N GLY A 458 -1.63 -23.29 -10.37
CA GLY A 458 -0.56 -23.89 -11.18
C GLY A 458 -0.86 -23.85 -12.67
N ASN A 459 -2.12 -24.08 -13.07
CA ASN A 459 -2.61 -23.99 -14.43
C ASN A 459 -4.10 -23.60 -14.43
N PRO A 460 -4.43 -22.30 -14.63
CA PRO A 460 -5.82 -21.82 -14.59
C PRO A 460 -6.73 -22.41 -15.67
N ASN A 461 -6.15 -22.95 -16.73
CA ASN A 461 -6.91 -23.53 -17.86
C ASN A 461 -7.02 -25.06 -17.77
N ALA A 462 -6.60 -25.67 -16.66
CA ALA A 462 -6.66 -27.12 -16.48
C ALA A 462 -8.12 -27.61 -16.40
N THR A 463 -8.37 -28.80 -16.96
CA THR A 463 -9.67 -29.47 -16.86
C THR A 463 -9.85 -30.08 -15.46
N GLU A 464 -11.11 -30.38 -15.09
CA GLU A 464 -11.42 -31.06 -13.85
C GLU A 464 -10.70 -32.42 -13.74
N GLU A 465 -10.60 -33.15 -14.86
CA GLU A 465 -9.90 -34.43 -14.90
C GLU A 465 -8.39 -34.26 -14.59
N GLN A 466 -7.75 -33.22 -15.12
CA GLN A 466 -6.35 -32.90 -14.83
C GLN A 466 -6.15 -32.51 -13.36
N LEU A 467 -7.09 -31.75 -12.79
CA LEU A 467 -7.07 -31.37 -11.38
C LEU A 467 -7.18 -32.62 -10.49
N LEU A 468 -8.15 -33.49 -10.74
CA LEU A 468 -8.33 -34.75 -9.99
C LEU A 468 -7.12 -35.66 -10.11
N LYS A 469 -6.54 -35.79 -11.30
CA LYS A 469 -5.31 -36.57 -11.52
C LYS A 469 -4.14 -36.02 -10.71
N ALA A 470 -3.89 -34.72 -10.76
CA ALA A 470 -2.79 -34.09 -10.01
C ALA A 470 -2.96 -34.23 -8.49
N THR A 471 -4.20 -34.16 -7.99
CA THR A 471 -4.49 -34.34 -6.55
C THR A 471 -4.38 -35.80 -6.12
N ALA A 472 -4.75 -36.75 -6.96
CA ALA A 472 -4.57 -38.17 -6.70
C ALA A 472 -3.08 -38.53 -6.64
N GLN A 473 -2.27 -38.07 -7.60
CA GLN A 473 -0.81 -38.25 -7.62
C GLN A 473 -0.11 -37.61 -6.42
N ALA A 474 -0.64 -36.52 -5.87
CA ALA A 474 -0.13 -35.89 -4.64
C ALA A 474 -0.72 -36.50 -3.35
N HIS A 475 -1.45 -37.57 -3.41
CA HIS A 475 -2.18 -38.18 -2.28
C HIS A 475 -3.06 -37.18 -1.53
N ALA A 476 -3.59 -36.17 -2.25
CA ALA A 476 -4.39 -35.10 -1.68
C ALA A 476 -5.90 -35.32 -1.80
N HIS A 477 -6.35 -36.07 -2.81
CA HIS A 477 -7.76 -36.21 -3.17
C HIS A 477 -8.64 -36.68 -2.02
N GLU A 478 -8.25 -37.74 -1.32
CA GLU A 478 -9.07 -38.36 -0.28
C GLU A 478 -9.32 -37.42 0.90
N PHE A 479 -8.27 -36.79 1.43
CA PHE A 479 -8.46 -35.87 2.56
C PHE A 479 -9.21 -34.61 2.14
N ILE A 480 -9.05 -34.12 0.91
CA ILE A 480 -9.77 -32.95 0.40
C ILE A 480 -11.28 -33.21 0.44
N LEU A 481 -11.75 -34.38 0.02
CA LEU A 481 -13.18 -34.73 0.03
C LEU A 481 -13.79 -34.69 1.45
N GLY A 482 -13.00 -34.97 2.49
CA GLY A 482 -13.42 -34.93 3.87
C GLY A 482 -13.42 -33.54 4.53
N LEU A 483 -12.98 -32.50 3.83
CA LEU A 483 -12.90 -31.15 4.37
C LEU A 483 -14.25 -30.44 4.30
N THR A 484 -14.56 -29.68 5.37
CA THR A 484 -15.71 -28.74 5.38
C THR A 484 -15.29 -27.48 6.13
N ASP A 485 -15.53 -26.31 5.55
CA ASP A 485 -15.23 -25.05 6.17
C ASP A 485 -16.38 -24.57 7.09
N PRO A 486 -16.16 -23.55 7.94
CA PRO A 486 -17.19 -23.01 8.83
C PRO A 486 -18.42 -22.42 8.11
N HIS A 487 -18.33 -22.17 6.81
CA HIS A 487 -19.44 -21.65 5.99
C HIS A 487 -20.25 -22.77 5.32
N GLY A 488 -19.85 -24.04 5.50
CA GLY A 488 -20.52 -25.21 4.95
C GLY A 488 -20.06 -25.61 3.53
N ASN A 489 -19.03 -24.94 2.96
CA ASN A 489 -18.44 -25.40 1.72
C ASN A 489 -17.59 -26.65 1.97
N SER A 490 -17.69 -27.65 1.11
CA SER A 490 -17.05 -28.95 1.29
C SER A 490 -16.10 -29.32 0.15
N GLY A 491 -15.17 -30.23 0.43
CA GLY A 491 -14.26 -30.77 -0.58
C GLY A 491 -13.37 -29.69 -1.20
N TYR A 492 -13.32 -29.66 -2.51
CA TYR A 492 -12.53 -28.71 -3.29
C TYR A 492 -12.98 -27.24 -3.17
N ASP A 493 -14.24 -27.01 -2.79
CA ASP A 493 -14.79 -25.66 -2.64
C ASP A 493 -14.59 -25.10 -1.23
N ALA A 494 -14.08 -25.91 -0.27
CA ALA A 494 -13.73 -25.47 1.06
C ALA A 494 -12.68 -24.35 1.01
N GLN A 495 -12.94 -23.26 1.76
CA GLN A 495 -12.05 -22.10 1.82
C GLN A 495 -10.86 -22.37 2.76
N VAL A 496 -9.68 -21.91 2.37
CA VAL A 496 -8.45 -21.97 3.19
C VAL A 496 -8.15 -20.58 3.75
N GLY A 497 -7.64 -20.51 4.99
CA GLY A 497 -7.21 -19.24 5.58
C GLY A 497 -7.66 -19.10 7.05
N GLU A 498 -7.53 -17.89 7.64
CA GLU A 498 -7.82 -17.63 9.05
C GLU A 498 -9.26 -17.98 9.46
N ARG A 499 -10.22 -17.88 8.55
CA ARG A 499 -11.64 -18.21 8.73
C ARG A 499 -12.08 -19.44 7.93
N GLY A 500 -11.13 -20.20 7.40
CA GLY A 500 -11.37 -21.39 6.60
C GLY A 500 -10.95 -22.67 7.32
N VAL A 501 -10.74 -23.73 6.53
CA VAL A 501 -10.25 -25.01 7.03
C VAL A 501 -8.83 -24.88 7.56
N LYS A 502 -8.59 -25.42 8.75
CA LYS A 502 -7.25 -25.56 9.32
C LYS A 502 -6.61 -26.84 8.76
N LEU A 503 -5.63 -26.67 7.90
CA LEU A 503 -4.87 -27.78 7.31
C LEU A 503 -3.61 -28.05 8.13
N SER A 504 -3.24 -29.34 8.25
CA SER A 504 -1.95 -29.75 8.81
C SER A 504 -0.81 -29.33 7.87
N GLY A 505 0.45 -29.34 8.35
CA GLY A 505 1.62 -29.08 7.52
C GLY A 505 1.68 -29.98 6.30
N GLY A 506 1.50 -31.30 6.48
CA GLY A 506 1.49 -32.27 5.41
C GLY A 506 0.34 -32.11 4.39
N GLN A 507 -0.85 -31.70 4.87
CA GLN A 507 -1.97 -31.40 3.98
C GLN A 507 -1.68 -30.17 3.10
N ARG A 508 -1.14 -29.09 3.69
CA ARG A 508 -0.72 -27.91 2.92
C ARG A 508 0.33 -28.27 1.87
N GLN A 509 1.30 -29.11 2.23
CA GLN A 509 2.36 -29.52 1.32
C GLN A 509 1.83 -30.35 0.16
N ARG A 510 0.93 -31.33 0.39
CA ARG A 510 0.30 -32.11 -0.68
C ARG A 510 -0.53 -31.25 -1.64
N ILE A 511 -1.22 -30.22 -1.15
CA ILE A 511 -1.90 -29.24 -2.00
C ILE A 511 -0.87 -28.45 -2.84
N ALA A 512 0.26 -28.02 -2.24
CA ALA A 512 1.31 -27.32 -2.97
C ALA A 512 1.97 -28.23 -4.03
N ILE A 513 2.20 -29.52 -3.75
CA ILE A 513 2.69 -30.48 -4.72
C ILE A 513 1.67 -30.67 -5.86
N SER A 514 0.36 -30.79 -5.54
CA SER A 514 -0.71 -30.87 -6.56
C SER A 514 -0.67 -29.68 -7.53
N ARG A 515 -0.41 -28.48 -7.00
CA ARG A 515 -0.24 -27.25 -7.78
C ARG A 515 0.91 -27.36 -8.77
N VAL A 516 2.04 -27.92 -8.35
CA VAL A 516 3.24 -28.06 -9.18
C VAL A 516 3.09 -29.19 -10.18
N LEU A 517 2.45 -30.31 -9.82
CA LEU A 517 2.05 -31.39 -10.74
C LEU A 517 1.15 -30.85 -11.87
N LEU A 518 0.14 -30.07 -11.50
CA LEU A 518 -0.79 -29.49 -12.46
C LEU A 518 -0.12 -28.48 -13.40
N LYS A 519 0.92 -27.78 -12.94
CA LYS A 519 1.72 -26.86 -13.75
C LYS A 519 2.54 -27.60 -14.82
N ASP A 520 3.01 -28.80 -14.53
CA ASP A 520 3.78 -29.70 -15.40
C ASP A 520 4.95 -29.00 -16.13
N ALA A 521 5.75 -28.26 -15.37
CA ALA A 521 6.90 -27.54 -15.89
C ALA A 521 8.09 -28.49 -16.18
N PRO A 522 8.90 -28.26 -17.26
CA PRO A 522 10.05 -29.11 -17.60
C PRO A 522 11.24 -29.00 -16.63
N LEU A 523 11.34 -27.88 -15.91
CA LEU A 523 12.36 -27.64 -14.89
C LEU A 523 11.71 -27.67 -13.52
N LEU A 524 12.34 -28.33 -12.55
CA LEU A 524 11.80 -28.48 -11.21
C LEU A 524 12.84 -28.03 -10.17
N VAL A 525 12.37 -27.23 -9.20
CA VAL A 525 13.14 -26.84 -8.02
C VAL A 525 12.43 -27.37 -6.79
N LEU A 526 13.16 -28.08 -5.93
CA LEU A 526 12.66 -28.59 -4.65
C LEU A 526 13.46 -27.93 -3.52
N ASP A 527 12.78 -27.19 -2.64
CA ASP A 527 13.40 -26.56 -1.47
C ASP A 527 12.83 -27.21 -0.20
N GLU A 528 13.61 -28.10 0.41
CA GLU A 528 13.32 -28.79 1.68
C GLU A 528 11.88 -29.30 1.84
N ALA A 529 11.40 -30.05 0.86
CA ALA A 529 9.98 -30.40 0.71
C ALA A 529 9.40 -31.35 1.80
N THR A 530 10.11 -31.71 2.88
CA THR A 530 9.65 -32.78 3.82
C THR A 530 9.93 -32.52 5.30
N SER A 531 10.21 -31.30 5.76
CA SER A 531 10.50 -31.01 7.18
C SER A 531 9.28 -31.17 8.09
N ALA A 532 9.41 -31.91 9.21
CA ALA A 532 8.45 -32.04 10.34
C ALA A 532 7.10 -32.75 10.04
N LEU A 533 7.14 -33.95 9.45
CA LEU A 533 5.93 -34.74 9.15
C LEU A 533 5.97 -36.13 9.79
N ASP A 534 4.79 -36.70 10.02
CA ASP A 534 4.62 -38.09 10.45
C ASP A 534 5.12 -39.06 9.37
N SER A 535 5.66 -40.22 9.77
CA SER A 535 6.34 -41.17 8.88
C SER A 535 5.48 -41.64 7.69
N GLU A 536 4.18 -41.86 7.87
CA GLU A 536 3.27 -42.28 6.79
C GLU A 536 3.03 -41.17 5.77
N VAL A 537 2.85 -39.93 6.24
CA VAL A 537 2.65 -38.75 5.40
C VAL A 537 3.95 -38.43 4.64
N GLU A 538 5.11 -38.67 5.26
CA GLU A 538 6.42 -38.50 4.62
C GLU A 538 6.61 -39.45 3.44
N ALA A 539 6.25 -40.74 3.60
CA ALA A 539 6.33 -41.71 2.53
C ALA A 539 5.46 -41.33 1.31
N ALA A 540 4.21 -40.92 1.54
CA ALA A 540 3.31 -40.48 0.49
C ALA A 540 3.82 -39.24 -0.26
N ILE A 541 4.40 -38.27 0.47
CA ILE A 541 5.02 -37.09 -0.11
C ILE A 541 6.25 -37.46 -0.93
N GLN A 542 7.10 -38.37 -0.44
CA GLN A 542 8.28 -38.82 -1.16
C GLN A 542 7.92 -39.52 -2.48
N GLU A 543 6.85 -40.34 -2.49
CA GLU A 543 6.33 -40.97 -3.69
C GLU A 543 5.84 -39.92 -4.69
N SER A 544 5.05 -38.94 -4.24
CA SER A 544 4.58 -37.82 -5.07
C SER A 544 5.74 -37.00 -5.67
N LEU A 545 6.81 -36.77 -4.89
CA LEU A 545 8.00 -36.06 -5.37
C LEU A 545 8.77 -36.88 -6.41
N ASN A 546 8.87 -38.19 -6.22
CA ASN A 546 9.51 -39.08 -7.17
C ASN A 546 8.77 -39.08 -8.53
N GLU A 547 7.43 -39.16 -8.51
CA GLU A 547 6.61 -38.98 -9.73
C GLU A 547 6.83 -37.61 -10.37
N LEU A 548 6.83 -36.52 -9.58
CA LEU A 548 7.02 -35.18 -10.06
C LEU A 548 8.37 -34.97 -10.75
N MET A 549 9.43 -35.66 -10.31
CA MET A 549 10.79 -35.58 -10.86
C MET A 549 10.99 -36.36 -12.16
N GLN A 550 10.09 -37.26 -12.53
CA GLN A 550 10.27 -38.11 -13.72
C GLN A 550 10.34 -37.30 -15.01
N GLY A 551 11.40 -37.51 -15.79
CA GLY A 551 11.61 -36.89 -17.09
C GLY A 551 11.90 -35.38 -17.06
N LYS A 552 12.19 -34.82 -15.90
CA LYS A 552 12.46 -33.38 -15.71
C LYS A 552 13.90 -33.13 -15.27
N THR A 553 14.42 -31.94 -15.57
CA THR A 553 15.67 -31.46 -14.97
C THR A 553 15.35 -30.91 -13.58
N VAL A 554 16.04 -31.40 -12.55
CA VAL A 554 15.71 -31.13 -11.16
C VAL A 554 16.90 -30.50 -10.43
N ILE A 555 16.62 -29.45 -9.67
CA ILE A 555 17.52 -28.90 -8.66
C ILE A 555 16.84 -29.07 -7.30
N ALA A 556 17.42 -29.85 -6.41
CA ALA A 556 16.89 -30.06 -5.06
C ALA A 556 17.85 -29.49 -4.01
N ILE A 557 17.36 -28.61 -3.13
CA ILE A 557 18.07 -28.24 -1.90
C ILE A 557 17.85 -29.40 -0.93
N ALA A 558 18.89 -30.20 -0.73
CA ALA A 558 18.79 -31.44 -0.02
C ALA A 558 19.21 -31.29 1.44
N HIS A 559 18.24 -31.47 2.33
CA HIS A 559 18.44 -31.52 3.79
C HIS A 559 18.13 -32.89 4.38
N ARG A 560 17.55 -33.81 3.59
CA ARG A 560 17.22 -35.18 4.04
C ARG A 560 17.91 -36.24 3.20
N LEU A 561 18.28 -37.35 3.86
CA LEU A 561 18.94 -38.48 3.27
C LEU A 561 18.16 -39.10 2.09
N SER A 562 16.82 -39.19 2.23
CA SER A 562 15.93 -39.73 1.20
C SER A 562 15.95 -38.90 -0.08
N THR A 563 16.03 -37.58 0.02
CA THR A 563 16.13 -36.68 -1.13
C THR A 563 17.51 -36.79 -1.79
N ILE A 564 18.58 -36.88 -0.99
CA ILE A 564 19.96 -37.03 -1.48
C ILE A 564 20.13 -38.31 -2.28
N ALA A 565 19.54 -39.43 -1.79
CA ALA A 565 19.64 -40.74 -2.44
C ALA A 565 18.96 -40.82 -3.81
N ALA A 566 18.03 -39.92 -4.12
CA ALA A 566 17.31 -39.85 -5.39
C ALA A 566 18.01 -38.97 -6.44
N MET A 567 19.13 -38.33 -6.11
CA MET A 567 19.88 -37.43 -7.02
C MET A 567 20.95 -38.15 -7.81
N ASP A 568 21.11 -37.77 -9.09
CA ASP A 568 22.13 -38.29 -9.96
C ASP A 568 23.52 -37.73 -9.61
N ARG A 569 23.57 -36.45 -9.18
CA ARG A 569 24.78 -35.75 -8.78
C ARG A 569 24.51 -34.78 -7.64
N LEU A 570 25.46 -34.63 -6.75
CA LEU A 570 25.46 -33.70 -5.63
C LEU A 570 26.48 -32.60 -5.87
N ILE A 571 26.12 -31.38 -5.50
CA ILE A 571 26.96 -30.19 -5.53
C ILE A 571 27.06 -29.66 -4.11
N VAL A 572 28.25 -29.62 -3.58
CA VAL A 572 28.54 -29.08 -2.24
C VAL A 572 28.91 -27.61 -2.37
N LEU A 573 28.13 -26.76 -1.77
CA LEU A 573 28.36 -25.31 -1.71
C LEU A 573 28.92 -24.92 -0.34
N ASP A 574 30.02 -24.17 -0.35
CA ASP A 574 30.54 -23.48 0.82
C ASP A 574 30.93 -22.04 0.44
N LYS A 575 30.51 -21.07 1.25
CA LYS A 575 30.80 -19.63 1.07
C LYS A 575 30.61 -19.14 -0.37
N GLY A 576 29.55 -19.62 -1.04
CA GLY A 576 29.16 -19.18 -2.39
C GLY A 576 29.97 -19.81 -3.54
N GLN A 577 30.75 -20.83 -3.27
CA GLN A 577 31.55 -21.57 -4.27
C GLN A 577 31.21 -23.05 -4.24
N ILE A 578 31.41 -23.73 -5.35
CA ILE A 578 31.35 -25.20 -5.44
C ILE A 578 32.67 -25.74 -4.95
N VAL A 579 32.66 -26.51 -3.86
CA VAL A 579 33.86 -27.11 -3.26
C VAL A 579 33.97 -28.59 -3.57
N GLU A 580 32.84 -29.30 -3.70
CA GLU A 580 32.83 -30.73 -4.05
C GLU A 580 31.68 -30.99 -5.02
N GLN A 581 31.82 -31.96 -5.91
CA GLN A 581 30.77 -32.46 -6.79
C GLN A 581 30.99 -33.92 -7.16
N GLY A 582 29.95 -34.71 -7.20
CA GLY A 582 30.00 -36.14 -7.54
C GLY A 582 28.72 -36.86 -7.14
N THR A 583 28.74 -38.18 -7.29
CA THR A 583 27.67 -39.05 -6.76
C THR A 583 27.80 -39.17 -5.24
N HIS A 584 26.75 -39.62 -4.58
CA HIS A 584 26.74 -39.88 -3.14
C HIS A 584 27.96 -40.77 -2.71
N GLN A 585 28.21 -41.86 -3.45
CA GLN A 585 29.27 -42.80 -3.13
C GLN A 585 30.68 -42.19 -3.31
N GLU A 586 30.88 -41.41 -4.37
CA GLU A 586 32.16 -40.71 -4.63
C GLU A 586 32.45 -39.68 -3.54
N LEU A 587 31.45 -38.89 -3.12
CA LEU A 587 31.66 -37.86 -2.10
C LEU A 587 31.87 -38.42 -0.69
N ILE A 588 31.23 -39.53 -0.33
CA ILE A 588 31.54 -40.26 0.91
C ILE A 588 32.99 -40.78 0.89
N ALA A 589 33.42 -41.36 -0.23
CA ALA A 589 34.78 -41.88 -0.35
C ALA A 589 35.88 -40.82 -0.30
N GLN A 590 35.54 -39.56 -0.67
CA GLN A 590 36.47 -38.41 -0.60
C GLN A 590 36.71 -37.91 0.83
N ASN A 591 35.89 -38.34 1.80
CA ASN A 591 35.94 -37.91 3.20
C ASN A 591 36.05 -36.39 3.40
N GLY A 592 35.34 -35.63 2.55
CA GLY A 592 35.33 -34.18 2.54
C GLY A 592 34.15 -33.58 3.35
N ILE A 593 33.78 -32.33 3.03
CA ILE A 593 32.69 -31.60 3.71
C ILE A 593 31.38 -32.38 3.63
N TYR A 594 31.09 -33.01 2.49
CA TYR A 594 29.89 -33.83 2.33
C TYR A 594 29.86 -35.02 3.27
N ALA A 595 30.95 -35.76 3.37
CA ALA A 595 31.04 -36.92 4.23
C ALA A 595 30.85 -36.55 5.70
N HIS A 596 31.41 -35.42 6.15
CA HIS A 596 31.21 -34.91 7.51
C HIS A 596 29.74 -34.50 7.75
N LEU A 597 29.09 -33.77 6.81
CA LEU A 597 27.68 -33.39 6.92
C LEU A 597 26.76 -34.62 6.96
N TRP A 598 27.10 -35.66 6.18
CA TRP A 598 26.38 -36.92 6.18
C TRP A 598 26.51 -37.66 7.50
N ALA A 599 27.74 -37.79 8.04
CA ALA A 599 28.00 -38.42 9.33
C ALA A 599 27.22 -37.76 10.48
N HIS A 600 27.18 -36.44 10.50
CA HIS A 600 26.37 -35.70 11.48
C HIS A 600 24.85 -35.95 11.38
N GLN A 601 24.34 -36.17 10.18
CA GLN A 601 22.92 -36.48 9.99
C GLN A 601 22.57 -37.96 10.32
N THR A 602 23.50 -38.86 10.09
CA THR A 602 23.31 -40.30 10.37
C THR A 602 23.78 -40.68 11.77
N GLY A 603 24.76 -39.99 12.33
CA GLY A 603 25.39 -40.29 13.62
C GLY A 603 24.60 -39.88 14.86
N GLY A 604 23.50 -39.13 14.71
CA GLY A 604 22.56 -38.85 15.83
C GLY A 604 21.88 -40.11 16.41
N PHE A 605 22.07 -41.28 15.81
CA PHE A 605 21.53 -42.57 16.28
C PHE A 605 22.63 -43.55 16.76
N ILE A 606 23.92 -43.27 16.54
CA ILE A 606 25.01 -44.15 17.00
C ILE A 606 26.13 -43.22 17.53
N GLY A 607 26.36 -43.26 18.84
CA GLY A 607 27.34 -42.43 19.53
C GLY A 607 28.75 -42.58 18.92
N CYS A 608 29.31 -41.46 18.47
CA CYS A 608 30.72 -41.27 18.25
C CYS A 608 31.17 -40.12 19.17
N ASP A 609 32.29 -40.31 19.83
CA ASP A 609 32.87 -39.45 20.86
C ASP A 609 33.03 -37.99 20.36
N GLU A 610 32.56 -37.05 21.15
CA GLU A 610 32.59 -35.59 20.87
C GLU A 610 34.00 -35.00 20.79
N ASP A 611 35.01 -35.71 21.31
CA ASP A 611 36.39 -35.22 21.44
C ASP A 611 37.22 -35.21 20.12
N GLU A 612 36.87 -36.05 19.12
CA GLU A 612 37.62 -36.10 17.83
C GLU A 612 37.16 -35.02 16.82
N VAL A 613 36.01 -34.37 17.04
CA VAL A 613 35.41 -33.41 16.10
C VAL A 613 35.92 -31.98 16.33
N GLU A 614 36.30 -31.62 17.55
CA GLU A 614 36.84 -30.29 17.88
C GLU A 614 38.24 -30.07 17.35
N GLU A 615 39.11 -31.11 17.30
CA GLU A 615 40.45 -30.99 16.74
C GLU A 615 40.48 -30.86 15.20
N ALA A 616 39.52 -31.46 14.49
CA ALA A 616 39.43 -31.36 13.02
C ALA A 616 38.83 -30.02 12.52
N ILE A 617 38.16 -29.25 13.39
CA ILE A 617 37.59 -27.92 13.08
C ILE A 617 38.63 -26.81 13.28
N LEU A 618 39.71 -27.05 14.06
CA LEU A 618 40.76 -26.09 14.37
C LEU A 618 42.03 -26.26 13.53
N ALA A 619 42.15 -27.32 12.72
CA ALA A 619 43.19 -27.51 11.73
C ALA A 619 42.69 -27.15 10.32
#